data_d855daf14c9eb13b06b42ef353ac0761
#
_entry.id   d855daf14c9eb13b06b42ef353ac0761
#
_cell.length_a   1.000
_cell.length_b   1.000
_cell.length_c   1.000
_cell.angle_alpha   90.00
_cell.angle_beta   90.00
_cell.angle_gamma   90.00
#
_symmetry.space_group_name_H-M   'P 1'
#
loop_
_entity.id
_entity.type
_entity.pdbx_description
1 polymer ?
#
loop_
_entity_poly.entity_id
_entity_poly.type
_entity_poly.pdbx_seq_one_letter_code
_entity_poly.pdbx_strand_id
1 'polypeptide(L)'
;MANLPNTSHEDTVGTTGHEWDGIRELNNPLPKWWLYVFYATVLFSVVWAVLYPSVPGLRSYFGGTLGYSQRDAVALSLQQAADSQAVYRTKIRDAAVEQVKADPELYQFSVSGGRVVFAENCAGCHQSGGIGTKGYPSLADDDWLWGGTLADIERTLRFGIRSGHEEARVSQMPRFLADGILKQKEIEAVADYVVALSEQKPGNPQAAAIYKDNCAICHGDAGKGNRELGAPNLTDKIWIYGGDRNTLVHTIAQSRNGVMPAWSGRLDDATIKMLAVYVHSLGGGE
;
A
#
# COMPACT_ATOMS: atom_id res chain seq x y z
N MET A 1 -50.84 -48.36 -35.66
CA MET A 1 -49.85 -47.65 -34.79
C MET A 1 -49.68 -48.51 -33.54
N ALA A 2 -48.57 -49.23 -33.41
CA ALA A 2 -48.32 -50.07 -32.25
C ALA A 2 -47.93 -49.16 -31.06
N ASN A 3 -48.69 -49.20 -29.98
CA ASN A 3 -48.32 -48.58 -28.72
C ASN A 3 -47.13 -49.35 -28.15
N LEU A 4 -45.95 -48.77 -28.27
CA LEU A 4 -44.77 -49.22 -27.52
C LEU A 4 -45.04 -48.86 -26.03
N PRO A 5 -44.89 -49.82 -25.11
CA PRO A 5 -45.03 -49.53 -23.69
C PRO A 5 -43.94 -48.55 -23.29
N ASN A 6 -44.31 -47.39 -22.81
CA ASN A 6 -43.41 -46.41 -22.17
C ASN A 6 -43.04 -46.96 -20.80
N THR A 7 -42.08 -47.90 -20.74
CA THR A 7 -41.52 -48.34 -19.46
C THR A 7 -40.65 -47.20 -18.91
N SER A 8 -41.05 -46.62 -17.81
CA SER A 8 -40.21 -45.59 -17.12
C SER A 8 -38.85 -46.22 -16.70
N HIS A 9 -37.83 -45.47 -16.63
CA HIS A 9 -36.50 -45.92 -16.20
C HIS A 9 -36.56 -46.57 -14.79
N GLU A 10 -37.54 -46.17 -13.98
CA GLU A 10 -37.85 -46.70 -12.67
C GLU A 10 -38.31 -48.16 -12.69
N ASP A 11 -39.03 -48.58 -13.72
CA ASP A 11 -39.52 -49.97 -13.88
C ASP A 11 -38.36 -50.94 -14.22
N THR A 12 -37.24 -50.47 -14.74
CA THR A 12 -36.10 -51.29 -15.17
C THR A 12 -34.97 -51.42 -14.11
N VAL A 13 -34.84 -50.46 -13.20
CA VAL A 13 -33.71 -50.39 -12.27
C VAL A 13 -34.10 -50.61 -10.80
N GLY A 14 -35.35 -50.36 -10.43
CA GLY A 14 -35.81 -50.38 -9.05
C GLY A 14 -35.23 -49.19 -8.20
N THR A 15 -35.76 -49.00 -7.03
CA THR A 15 -35.32 -47.89 -6.12
C THR A 15 -34.57 -48.44 -4.92
N THR A 16 -33.81 -47.61 -4.24
CA THR A 16 -33.10 -47.94 -2.97
C THR A 16 -34.06 -48.15 -1.79
N GLY A 17 -35.34 -47.80 -1.91
CA GLY A 17 -36.33 -47.84 -0.86
C GLY A 17 -36.40 -46.54 -0.03
N HIS A 18 -35.53 -45.59 -0.25
CA HIS A 18 -35.58 -44.29 0.41
C HIS A 18 -36.37 -43.26 -0.43
N GLU A 19 -37.12 -42.43 0.28
CA GLU A 19 -37.90 -41.36 -0.32
C GLU A 19 -37.69 -40.06 0.46
N TRP A 20 -37.39 -38.97 -0.28
CA TRP A 20 -37.11 -37.64 0.24
C TRP A 20 -38.09 -36.67 -0.45
N ASP A 21 -39.02 -36.12 0.31
CA ASP A 21 -40.05 -35.18 -0.22
C ASP A 21 -40.78 -35.66 -1.51
N GLY A 22 -41.08 -36.98 -1.58
CA GLY A 22 -41.73 -37.58 -2.75
C GLY A 22 -40.75 -38.00 -3.89
N ILE A 23 -39.47 -37.77 -3.73
CA ILE A 23 -38.45 -38.17 -4.71
C ILE A 23 -37.77 -39.47 -4.25
N ARG A 24 -37.74 -40.48 -5.13
CA ARG A 24 -37.09 -41.77 -4.88
C ARG A 24 -35.76 -41.89 -5.61
N GLU A 25 -34.80 -42.45 -4.94
CA GLU A 25 -33.47 -42.74 -5.53
C GLU A 25 -33.52 -44.04 -6.33
N LEU A 26 -33.00 -43.98 -7.56
CA LEU A 26 -32.81 -45.19 -8.39
C LEU A 26 -31.57 -45.93 -7.93
N ASN A 27 -31.65 -47.27 -7.81
CA ASN A 27 -30.56 -48.13 -7.41
C ASN A 27 -29.63 -48.46 -8.63
N ASN A 28 -29.06 -47.40 -9.25
CA ASN A 28 -28.14 -47.54 -10.34
C ASN A 28 -26.77 -47.94 -9.84
N PRO A 29 -26.13 -48.95 -10.43
CA PRO A 29 -24.74 -49.31 -10.12
C PRO A 29 -23.81 -48.15 -10.53
N LEU A 30 -22.78 -47.84 -9.71
CA LEU A 30 -21.78 -46.84 -10.03
C LEU A 30 -21.05 -47.20 -11.32
N PRO A 31 -20.79 -46.23 -12.23
CA PRO A 31 -20.04 -46.48 -13.43
C PRO A 31 -18.65 -47.04 -13.11
N LYS A 32 -18.23 -48.10 -13.88
CA LYS A 32 -16.94 -48.76 -13.62
C LYS A 32 -15.74 -47.81 -13.67
N TRP A 33 -15.75 -46.86 -14.61
CA TRP A 33 -14.67 -45.87 -14.72
C TRP A 33 -14.56 -45.01 -13.45
N TRP A 34 -15.70 -44.65 -12.85
CA TRP A 34 -15.74 -43.89 -11.62
C TRP A 34 -15.13 -44.70 -10.45
N LEU A 35 -15.45 -45.96 -10.32
CA LEU A 35 -14.88 -46.85 -9.32
C LEU A 35 -13.38 -47.01 -9.49
N TYR A 36 -12.88 -47.09 -10.71
CA TYR A 36 -11.43 -47.16 -10.95
C TYR A 36 -10.74 -45.88 -10.54
N VAL A 37 -11.30 -44.72 -10.87
CA VAL A 37 -10.77 -43.42 -10.40
C VAL A 37 -10.80 -43.35 -8.89
N PHE A 38 -11.88 -43.74 -8.24
CA PHE A 38 -12.00 -43.76 -6.78
C PHE A 38 -10.92 -44.64 -6.14
N TYR A 39 -10.74 -45.87 -6.58
CA TYR A 39 -9.68 -46.74 -6.05
C TYR A 39 -8.27 -46.21 -6.33
N ALA A 40 -8.05 -45.61 -7.49
CA ALA A 40 -6.78 -44.95 -7.78
C ALA A 40 -6.48 -43.79 -6.86
N THR A 41 -7.48 -42.98 -6.53
CA THR A 41 -7.31 -41.86 -5.55
C THR A 41 -7.06 -42.36 -4.13
N VAL A 42 -7.72 -43.45 -3.71
CA VAL A 42 -7.47 -44.09 -2.43
C VAL A 42 -6.03 -44.60 -2.33
N LEU A 43 -5.58 -45.35 -3.37
CA LEU A 43 -4.21 -45.82 -3.43
C LEU A 43 -3.20 -44.66 -3.42
N PHE A 44 -3.44 -43.63 -4.23
CA PHE A 44 -2.62 -42.43 -4.24
C PHE A 44 -2.54 -41.79 -2.84
N SER A 45 -3.69 -41.65 -2.15
CA SER A 45 -3.74 -41.02 -0.80
C SER A 45 -2.93 -41.84 0.22
N VAL A 46 -2.98 -43.16 0.16
CA VAL A 46 -2.18 -44.02 1.05
C VAL A 46 -0.69 -43.83 0.77
N VAL A 47 -0.27 -43.89 -0.49
CA VAL A 47 1.13 -43.67 -0.88
C VAL A 47 1.58 -42.27 -0.45
N TRP A 48 0.77 -41.25 -0.70
CA TRP A 48 1.06 -39.89 -0.28
C TRP A 48 1.23 -39.76 1.24
N ALA A 49 0.34 -40.38 2.03
CA ALA A 49 0.39 -40.36 3.48
C ALA A 49 1.63 -41.05 4.06
N VAL A 50 2.20 -42.04 3.35
CA VAL A 50 3.47 -42.68 3.74
C VAL A 50 4.67 -41.80 3.39
N LEU A 51 4.64 -41.13 2.22
CA LEU A 51 5.77 -40.36 1.72
C LEU A 51 5.89 -38.98 2.39
N TYR A 52 4.77 -38.29 2.63
CA TYR A 52 4.71 -36.92 3.08
C TYR A 52 4.14 -36.79 4.51
N PRO A 53 4.34 -35.64 5.19
CA PRO A 53 3.72 -35.38 6.48
C PRO A 53 2.19 -35.52 6.41
N SER A 54 1.60 -36.32 7.28
CA SER A 54 0.20 -36.70 7.14
C SER A 54 -0.55 -36.83 8.46
N VAL A 55 -0.42 -37.88 9.18
CA VAL A 55 -1.29 -38.23 10.33
C VAL A 55 -0.87 -37.47 11.57
N PRO A 56 -1.78 -36.65 12.18
CA PRO A 56 -1.50 -36.02 13.48
C PRO A 56 -1.51 -37.04 14.60
N GLY A 57 -0.49 -36.99 15.46
CA GLY A 57 -0.41 -37.76 16.70
C GLY A 57 -0.72 -36.88 17.93
N LEU A 58 -0.67 -37.43 19.11
CA LEU A 58 -0.94 -36.70 20.37
C LEU A 58 0.10 -35.62 20.71
N ARG A 59 1.35 -35.78 20.30
CA ARG A 59 2.47 -34.88 20.59
C ARG A 59 3.23 -34.43 19.34
N SER A 60 3.02 -35.09 18.22
CA SER A 60 3.69 -34.84 16.94
C SER A 60 2.84 -35.40 15.81
N TYR A 61 3.29 -35.24 14.57
CA TYR A 61 2.67 -35.83 13.39
C TYR A 61 3.65 -36.84 12.74
N PHE A 62 3.12 -37.73 11.91
CA PHE A 62 3.95 -38.60 11.08
C PHE A 62 4.61 -37.78 9.97
N GLY A 63 5.93 -37.65 10.00
CA GLY A 63 6.71 -36.78 9.13
C GLY A 63 6.88 -37.25 7.69
N GLY A 64 6.44 -38.48 7.37
CA GLY A 64 6.65 -39.12 6.07
C GLY A 64 8.07 -39.64 5.88
N THR A 65 8.21 -40.60 4.96
CA THR A 65 9.51 -41.24 4.68
C THR A 65 10.47 -40.36 3.88
N LEU A 66 9.95 -39.35 3.16
CA LEU A 66 10.78 -38.40 2.42
C LEU A 66 11.39 -37.32 3.30
N GLY A 67 11.01 -37.21 4.57
CA GLY A 67 11.49 -36.13 5.47
C GLY A 67 11.15 -34.72 4.98
N TYR A 68 10.11 -34.57 4.16
CA TYR A 68 9.70 -33.27 3.60
C TYR A 68 9.16 -32.35 4.68
N SER A 69 9.63 -31.11 4.69
CA SER A 69 9.13 -30.04 5.53
C SER A 69 8.79 -28.82 4.67
N GLN A 70 7.55 -28.36 4.72
CA GLN A 70 7.14 -27.14 4.02
C GLN A 70 7.93 -25.92 4.52
N ARG A 71 8.24 -25.88 5.81
CA ARG A 71 9.03 -24.80 6.42
C ARG A 71 10.43 -24.74 5.84
N ASP A 72 11.09 -25.90 5.71
CA ASP A 72 12.45 -25.97 5.17
C ASP A 72 12.45 -25.68 3.66
N ALA A 73 11.42 -26.12 2.93
CA ALA A 73 11.26 -25.79 1.52
C ALA A 73 11.09 -24.28 1.30
N VAL A 74 10.28 -23.61 2.13
CA VAL A 74 10.13 -22.14 2.10
C VAL A 74 11.46 -21.46 2.49
N ALA A 75 12.14 -21.91 3.55
CA ALA A 75 13.41 -21.35 3.96
C ALA A 75 14.47 -21.45 2.85
N LEU A 76 14.55 -22.61 2.19
CA LEU A 76 15.44 -22.80 1.03
C LEU A 76 15.09 -21.88 -0.12
N SER A 77 13.81 -21.74 -0.47
CA SER A 77 13.36 -20.85 -1.53
C SER A 77 13.67 -19.39 -1.24
N LEU A 78 13.49 -18.94 0.01
CA LEU A 78 13.84 -17.58 0.44
C LEU A 78 15.36 -17.35 0.37
N GLN A 79 16.17 -18.35 0.79
CA GLN A 79 17.61 -18.26 0.68
C GLN A 79 18.07 -18.16 -0.78
N GLN A 80 17.55 -18.99 -1.67
CA GLN A 80 17.87 -18.95 -3.09
C GLN A 80 17.48 -17.59 -3.73
N ALA A 81 16.31 -17.06 -3.35
CA ALA A 81 15.90 -15.74 -3.80
C ALA A 81 16.83 -14.63 -3.28
N ALA A 82 17.22 -14.69 -2.00
CA ALA A 82 18.18 -13.75 -1.42
C ALA A 82 19.54 -13.82 -2.12
N ASP A 83 20.07 -15.02 -2.36
CA ASP A 83 21.37 -15.23 -3.03
C ASP A 83 21.34 -14.71 -4.47
N SER A 84 20.25 -14.93 -5.21
CA SER A 84 20.10 -14.43 -6.59
C SER A 84 20.02 -12.91 -6.67
N GLN A 85 19.52 -12.26 -5.62
CA GLN A 85 19.40 -10.80 -5.54
C GLN A 85 20.61 -10.11 -4.92
N ALA A 86 21.50 -10.87 -4.25
CA ALA A 86 22.58 -10.33 -3.42
C ALA A 86 23.50 -9.36 -4.17
N VAL A 87 23.83 -9.65 -5.43
CA VAL A 87 24.69 -8.81 -6.26
C VAL A 87 24.06 -7.43 -6.48
N TYR A 88 22.79 -7.37 -6.86
CA TYR A 88 22.07 -6.11 -7.09
C TYR A 88 21.88 -5.35 -5.78
N ARG A 89 21.44 -6.02 -4.73
CA ARG A 89 21.19 -5.40 -3.41
C ARG A 89 22.47 -4.80 -2.83
N THR A 90 23.61 -5.48 -2.97
CA THR A 90 24.91 -4.96 -2.53
C THR A 90 25.30 -3.71 -3.30
N LYS A 91 25.20 -3.72 -4.64
CA LYS A 91 25.48 -2.55 -5.47
C LYS A 91 24.59 -1.36 -5.11
N ILE A 92 23.26 -1.59 -4.93
CA ILE A 92 22.31 -0.56 -4.55
C ILE A 92 22.63 0.01 -3.16
N ARG A 93 22.94 -0.85 -2.19
CA ARG A 93 23.29 -0.41 -0.84
C ARG A 93 24.50 0.54 -0.85
N ASP A 94 25.53 0.19 -1.61
CA ASP A 94 26.85 0.86 -1.57
C ASP A 94 26.92 2.10 -2.49
N ALA A 95 26.02 2.21 -3.49
CA ALA A 95 25.94 3.35 -4.41
C ALA A 95 25.09 4.50 -3.84
N ALA A 96 25.33 5.74 -4.30
CA ALA A 96 24.40 6.84 -4.11
C ALA A 96 23.09 6.57 -4.88
N VAL A 97 21.96 7.08 -4.40
CA VAL A 97 20.64 6.79 -5.00
C VAL A 97 20.54 7.30 -6.44
N GLU A 98 21.22 8.39 -6.77
CA GLU A 98 21.31 8.96 -8.13
C GLU A 98 22.07 8.00 -9.07
N GLN A 99 23.13 7.35 -8.59
CA GLN A 99 23.89 6.35 -9.34
C GLN A 99 23.04 5.09 -9.60
N VAL A 100 22.20 4.70 -8.62
CA VAL A 100 21.24 3.60 -8.79
C VAL A 100 20.24 3.92 -9.90
N LYS A 101 19.74 5.16 -9.96
CA LYS A 101 18.83 5.60 -11.03
C LYS A 101 19.52 5.66 -12.40
N ALA A 102 20.80 6.04 -12.43
CA ALA A 102 21.56 6.18 -13.67
C ALA A 102 21.96 4.84 -14.31
N ASP A 103 22.10 3.77 -13.53
CA ASP A 103 22.41 2.43 -14.02
C ASP A 103 21.12 1.72 -14.45
N PRO A 104 20.96 1.33 -15.73
CA PRO A 104 19.72 0.72 -16.23
C PRO A 104 19.34 -0.59 -15.54
N GLU A 105 20.30 -1.43 -15.16
CA GLU A 105 20.02 -2.71 -14.48
C GLU A 105 19.57 -2.46 -13.04
N LEU A 106 20.30 -1.59 -12.31
CA LEU A 106 19.92 -1.24 -10.93
C LEU A 106 18.60 -0.50 -10.88
N TYR A 107 18.32 0.36 -11.86
CA TYR A 107 17.04 1.06 -11.99
C TYR A 107 15.87 0.08 -12.16
N GLN A 108 15.96 -0.84 -13.12
CA GLN A 108 14.89 -1.84 -13.36
C GLN A 108 14.69 -2.74 -12.15
N PHE A 109 15.77 -3.18 -11.52
CA PHE A 109 15.70 -3.98 -10.30
C PHE A 109 15.05 -3.19 -9.16
N SER A 110 15.42 -1.91 -8.99
CA SER A 110 14.90 -1.03 -7.94
C SER A 110 13.42 -0.72 -8.14
N VAL A 111 12.99 -0.40 -9.36
CA VAL A 111 11.57 -0.14 -9.66
C VAL A 111 10.72 -1.38 -9.41
N SER A 112 11.19 -2.56 -9.84
CA SER A 112 10.47 -3.81 -9.66
C SER A 112 10.33 -4.20 -8.18
N GLY A 113 11.44 -4.16 -7.44
CA GLY A 113 11.45 -4.47 -6.01
C GLY A 113 10.77 -3.41 -5.16
N GLY A 114 11.03 -2.13 -5.45
CA GLY A 114 10.41 -0.99 -4.78
C GLY A 114 8.90 -0.98 -4.90
N ARG A 115 8.36 -1.39 -6.06
CA ARG A 115 6.91 -1.55 -6.27
C ARG A 115 6.28 -2.55 -5.31
N VAL A 116 6.92 -3.70 -5.09
CA VAL A 116 6.41 -4.72 -4.16
C VAL A 116 6.44 -4.19 -2.74
N VAL A 117 7.57 -3.64 -2.31
CA VAL A 117 7.72 -3.08 -0.96
C VAL A 117 6.75 -1.92 -0.72
N PHE A 118 6.51 -1.07 -1.73
CA PHE A 118 5.53 0.01 -1.66
C PHE A 118 4.11 -0.52 -1.46
N ALA A 119 3.73 -1.54 -2.22
CA ALA A 119 2.40 -2.15 -2.10
C ALA A 119 2.15 -2.73 -0.70
N GLU A 120 3.17 -3.31 -0.08
CA GLU A 120 3.07 -3.92 1.25
C GLU A 120 3.10 -2.90 2.40
N ASN A 121 3.87 -1.81 2.27
CA ASN A 121 4.16 -0.92 3.40
C ASN A 121 3.61 0.50 3.24
N CYS A 122 3.41 0.98 2.02
CA CYS A 122 3.13 2.39 1.74
C CYS A 122 1.72 2.62 1.18
N ALA A 123 1.22 1.67 0.37
CA ALA A 123 -0.07 1.79 -0.32
C ALA A 123 -1.27 1.91 0.66
N GLY A 124 -1.15 1.42 1.89
CA GLY A 124 -2.18 1.59 2.92
C GLY A 124 -2.50 3.05 3.23
N CYS A 125 -1.51 3.95 3.12
CA CYS A 125 -1.68 5.40 3.29
C CYS A 125 -1.69 6.14 1.95
N HIS A 126 -0.71 5.87 1.07
CA HIS A 126 -0.53 6.60 -0.18
C HIS A 126 -1.33 6.05 -1.36
N GLN A 127 -2.13 5.00 -1.15
CA GLN A 127 -2.91 4.28 -2.15
C GLN A 127 -2.05 3.58 -3.21
N SER A 128 -2.68 2.70 -3.99
CA SER A 128 -2.02 2.01 -5.09
C SER A 128 -1.53 3.03 -6.13
N GLY A 129 -0.27 2.90 -6.56
CA GLY A 129 0.35 3.84 -7.50
C GLY A 129 0.69 5.21 -6.91
N GLY A 130 0.58 5.39 -5.57
CA GLY A 130 0.97 6.63 -4.92
C GLY A 130 0.04 7.82 -5.15
N ILE A 131 -1.20 7.60 -5.59
CA ILE A 131 -2.15 8.68 -5.93
C ILE A 131 -2.64 9.49 -4.72
N GLY A 132 -2.36 9.02 -3.50
CA GLY A 132 -2.77 9.68 -2.27
C GLY A 132 -4.27 9.58 -1.99
N THR A 133 -4.67 10.14 -0.86
CA THR A 133 -6.07 10.31 -0.46
C THR A 133 -6.16 11.44 0.57
N LYS A 134 -7.36 11.84 0.95
CA LYS A 134 -7.54 12.92 1.95
C LYS A 134 -6.76 12.64 3.23
N GLY A 135 -5.81 13.51 3.54
CA GLY A 135 -4.89 13.40 4.67
C GLY A 135 -3.53 12.75 4.35
N TYR A 136 -3.36 12.20 3.15
CA TYR A 136 -2.12 11.58 2.69
C TYR A 136 -1.75 12.12 1.30
N PRO A 137 -0.54 12.67 1.13
CA PRO A 137 -0.15 13.28 -0.14
C PRO A 137 -0.09 12.26 -1.28
N SER A 138 -0.39 12.73 -2.49
CA SER A 138 -0.01 12.05 -3.72
C SER A 138 1.51 12.04 -3.83
N LEU A 139 2.05 10.96 -4.40
CA LEU A 139 3.47 10.81 -4.73
C LEU A 139 3.65 10.70 -6.25
N ALA A 140 2.58 10.91 -7.00
CA ALA A 140 2.53 10.81 -8.45
C ALA A 140 2.26 12.18 -9.14
N ASP A 141 2.13 13.26 -8.35
CA ASP A 141 2.04 14.62 -8.84
C ASP A 141 3.34 15.40 -8.60
N ASP A 142 3.41 16.63 -9.11
CA ASP A 142 4.61 17.48 -9.03
C ASP A 142 4.65 18.35 -7.76
N ASP A 143 3.72 18.14 -6.80
CA ASP A 143 3.65 18.94 -5.56
C ASP A 143 4.33 18.24 -4.38
N TRP A 144 5.63 18.47 -4.27
CA TRP A 144 6.46 17.91 -3.20
C TRP A 144 6.61 18.87 -2.03
N LEU A 145 6.04 18.50 -0.88
CA LEU A 145 6.12 19.28 0.35
C LEU A 145 7.54 19.40 0.91
N TRP A 146 8.34 18.35 0.76
CA TRP A 146 9.68 18.25 1.36
C TRP A 146 10.78 18.02 0.32
N GLY A 147 10.51 18.33 -0.94
CA GLY A 147 11.38 18.08 -2.08
C GLY A 147 11.12 16.74 -2.76
N GLY A 148 11.24 16.73 -4.09
CA GLY A 148 11.02 15.60 -4.98
C GLY A 148 12.31 15.00 -5.53
N THR A 149 13.49 15.46 -5.09
CA THR A 149 14.74 14.84 -5.49
C THR A 149 14.89 13.43 -4.88
N LEU A 150 15.65 12.57 -5.52
CA LEU A 150 15.93 11.22 -4.99
C LEU A 150 16.46 11.27 -3.55
N ALA A 151 17.35 12.20 -3.26
CA ALA A 151 17.92 12.40 -1.93
C ALA A 151 16.87 12.84 -0.89
N ASP A 152 15.95 13.74 -1.27
CA ASP A 152 14.87 14.18 -0.39
C ASP A 152 13.87 13.06 -0.10
N ILE A 153 13.52 12.26 -1.12
CA ILE A 153 12.66 11.10 -0.97
C ILE A 153 13.34 10.05 -0.09
N GLU A 154 14.61 9.73 -0.34
CA GLU A 154 15.37 8.80 0.50
C GLU A 154 15.43 9.27 1.95
N ARG A 155 15.73 10.55 2.21
CA ARG A 155 15.77 11.13 3.55
C ARG A 155 14.41 11.02 4.25
N THR A 156 13.34 11.34 3.52
CA THR A 156 11.97 11.24 4.06
C THR A 156 11.59 9.80 4.40
N LEU A 157 11.99 8.83 3.58
CA LEU A 157 11.81 7.41 3.87
C LEU A 157 12.62 6.98 5.10
N ARG A 158 13.88 7.37 5.20
CA ARG A 158 14.75 6.98 6.33
C ARG A 158 14.22 7.46 7.65
N PHE A 159 13.92 8.75 7.75
CA PHE A 159 13.73 9.42 9.05
C PHE A 159 12.27 9.81 9.30
N GLY A 160 11.44 9.81 8.26
CA GLY A 160 10.02 10.16 8.36
C GLY A 160 9.78 11.66 8.56
N ILE A 161 8.51 11.96 8.80
CA ILE A 161 8.02 13.32 9.08
C ILE A 161 7.30 13.27 10.42
N ARG A 162 7.74 14.05 11.39
CA ARG A 162 7.20 14.07 12.76
C ARG A 162 7.13 12.68 13.40
N SER A 163 8.08 11.80 13.02
CA SER A 163 8.12 10.38 13.38
C SER A 163 8.64 10.09 14.78
N GLY A 164 9.22 11.09 15.44
CA GLY A 164 9.96 10.93 16.69
C GLY A 164 11.42 10.54 16.50
N HIS A 165 11.89 10.30 15.27
CA HIS A 165 13.31 10.11 14.98
C HIS A 165 14.06 11.44 15.12
N GLU A 166 15.31 11.43 15.61
CA GLU A 166 16.12 12.65 15.82
C GLU A 166 16.36 13.46 14.54
N GLU A 167 16.48 12.79 13.39
CA GLU A 167 16.65 13.42 12.08
C GLU A 167 15.33 13.61 11.32
N ALA A 168 14.19 13.36 11.95
CA ALA A 168 12.89 13.54 11.32
C ALA A 168 12.64 15.00 10.93
N ARG A 169 11.87 15.20 9.87
CA ARG A 169 11.35 16.52 9.54
C ARG A 169 10.26 16.89 10.54
N VAL A 170 10.43 17.98 11.31
CA VAL A 170 9.60 18.29 12.49
C VAL A 170 8.74 19.54 12.38
N SER A 171 8.90 20.34 11.31
CA SER A 171 8.08 21.55 11.11
C SER A 171 6.59 21.24 11.13
N GLN A 172 5.81 22.09 11.75
CA GLN A 172 4.36 21.98 11.85
C GLN A 172 3.70 23.35 11.86
N MET A 173 2.51 23.43 11.29
CA MET A 173 1.67 24.62 11.32
C MET A 173 1.10 24.83 12.72
N PRO A 174 1.12 26.06 13.29
CA PRO A 174 0.46 26.38 14.57
C PRO A 174 -1.06 26.19 14.49
N ARG A 175 -1.70 25.96 15.64
CA ARG A 175 -3.16 25.90 15.77
C ARG A 175 -3.68 27.32 16.09
N PHE A 176 -3.85 28.14 15.09
CA PHE A 176 -4.03 29.57 15.26
C PHE A 176 -5.17 29.97 16.19
N LEU A 177 -6.30 29.24 16.22
CA LEU A 177 -7.38 29.48 17.17
C LEU A 177 -7.08 28.86 18.55
N ALA A 178 -6.69 27.58 18.53
CA ALA A 178 -6.50 26.83 19.78
C ALA A 178 -5.35 27.37 20.62
N ASP A 179 -4.32 27.91 19.97
CA ASP A 179 -3.16 28.54 20.61
C ASP A 179 -3.37 30.06 20.88
N GLY A 180 -4.56 30.59 20.54
CA GLY A 180 -4.93 32.01 20.81
C GLY A 180 -4.19 33.05 19.97
N ILE A 181 -3.59 32.65 18.84
CA ILE A 181 -2.81 33.52 17.94
C ILE A 181 -3.72 34.40 17.11
N LEU A 182 -4.80 33.85 16.56
CA LEU A 182 -5.79 34.55 15.76
C LEU A 182 -7.21 34.29 16.30
N LYS A 183 -8.10 35.26 16.13
CA LYS A 183 -9.52 35.14 16.45
C LYS A 183 -10.27 34.48 15.30
N GLN A 184 -11.43 33.93 15.58
CA GLN A 184 -12.27 33.23 14.59
C GLN A 184 -12.51 34.05 13.29
N LYS A 185 -12.85 35.37 13.44
CA LYS A 185 -13.08 36.25 12.30
C LYS A 185 -11.81 36.49 11.45
N GLU A 186 -10.65 36.51 12.07
CA GLU A 186 -9.36 36.68 11.39
C GLU A 186 -9.02 35.40 10.60
N ILE A 187 -9.29 34.23 11.18
CA ILE A 187 -9.12 32.93 10.52
C ILE A 187 -10.04 32.81 9.30
N GLU A 188 -11.31 33.21 9.43
CA GLU A 188 -12.25 33.21 8.32
C GLU A 188 -11.78 34.13 7.19
N ALA A 189 -11.30 35.32 7.52
CA ALA A 189 -10.76 36.27 6.54
C ALA A 189 -9.50 35.71 5.83
N VAL A 190 -8.58 35.09 6.60
CA VAL A 190 -7.38 34.45 6.01
C VAL A 190 -7.77 33.25 5.13
N ALA A 191 -8.76 32.47 5.54
CA ALA A 191 -9.23 31.34 4.71
C ALA A 191 -9.81 31.85 3.37
N ASP A 192 -10.60 32.93 3.39
CA ASP A 192 -11.10 33.57 2.18
C ASP A 192 -9.96 34.11 1.30
N TYR A 193 -8.91 34.65 1.91
CA TYR A 193 -7.71 35.08 1.19
C TYR A 193 -6.96 33.92 0.55
N VAL A 194 -6.80 32.80 1.23
CA VAL A 194 -6.15 31.59 0.70
C VAL A 194 -6.97 30.99 -0.45
N VAL A 195 -8.31 30.99 -0.37
CA VAL A 195 -9.17 30.60 -1.50
C VAL A 195 -8.90 31.53 -2.69
N ALA A 196 -8.86 32.86 -2.48
CA ALA A 196 -8.56 33.80 -3.55
C ALA A 196 -7.17 33.58 -4.18
N LEU A 197 -6.14 33.27 -3.37
CA LEU A 197 -4.80 32.89 -3.86
C LEU A 197 -4.86 31.66 -4.79
N SER A 198 -5.57 30.61 -4.39
CA SER A 198 -5.68 29.36 -5.17
C SER A 198 -6.48 29.56 -6.48
N GLU A 199 -7.35 30.55 -6.51
CA GLU A 199 -8.13 30.93 -7.69
C GLU A 199 -7.46 32.04 -8.52
N GLN A 200 -6.27 32.50 -8.09
CA GLN A 200 -5.54 33.61 -8.71
C GLN A 200 -6.38 34.91 -8.81
N LYS A 201 -7.19 35.15 -7.79
CA LYS A 201 -8.05 36.34 -7.66
C LYS A 201 -7.47 37.35 -6.67
N PRO A 202 -7.77 38.65 -6.78
CA PRO A 202 -7.40 39.61 -5.77
C PRO A 202 -8.10 39.29 -4.44
N GLY A 203 -7.30 39.21 -3.37
CA GLY A 203 -7.80 38.99 -2.00
C GLY A 203 -8.11 40.32 -1.28
N ASN A 204 -8.78 40.18 -0.13
CA ASN A 204 -9.06 41.32 0.75
C ASN A 204 -7.75 41.89 1.34
N PRO A 205 -7.44 43.20 1.28
CA PRO A 205 -6.20 43.77 1.78
C PRO A 205 -5.96 43.57 3.30
N GLN A 206 -7.02 43.58 4.12
CA GLN A 206 -6.91 43.34 5.58
C GLN A 206 -6.51 41.87 5.83
N ALA A 207 -7.10 40.92 5.10
CA ALA A 207 -6.74 39.53 5.19
C ALA A 207 -5.31 39.27 4.67
N ALA A 208 -4.89 39.97 3.62
CA ALA A 208 -3.52 39.92 3.12
C ALA A 208 -2.49 40.37 4.17
N ALA A 209 -2.81 41.40 4.98
CA ALA A 209 -1.95 41.82 6.07
C ALA A 209 -1.82 40.72 7.16
N ILE A 210 -2.95 40.11 7.58
CA ILE A 210 -2.93 39.01 8.54
C ILE A 210 -2.11 37.83 7.99
N TYR A 211 -2.28 37.50 6.72
CA TYR A 211 -1.50 36.43 6.05
C TYR A 211 0.00 36.75 6.09
N LYS A 212 0.38 37.98 5.73
CA LYS A 212 1.78 38.41 5.72
C LYS A 212 2.43 38.27 7.09
N ASP A 213 1.72 38.66 8.15
CA ASP A 213 2.27 38.70 9.52
C ASP A 213 2.35 37.28 10.14
N ASN A 214 1.47 36.34 9.73
CA ASN A 214 1.32 35.06 10.43
C ASN A 214 1.59 33.82 9.55
N CYS A 215 1.46 33.92 8.24
CA CYS A 215 1.50 32.76 7.34
C CYS A 215 2.69 32.80 6.37
N ALA A 216 3.08 33.98 5.91
CA ALA A 216 4.11 34.15 4.88
C ALA A 216 5.48 33.61 5.29
N ILE A 217 5.80 33.59 6.59
CA ILE A 217 7.07 33.06 7.11
C ILE A 217 7.29 31.58 6.72
N CYS A 218 6.20 30.82 6.57
CA CYS A 218 6.27 29.41 6.14
C CYS A 218 5.81 29.23 4.69
N HIS A 219 4.70 29.91 4.29
CA HIS A 219 4.10 29.71 2.98
C HIS A 219 4.63 30.65 1.91
N GLY A 220 5.53 31.58 2.26
CA GLY A 220 6.05 32.62 1.38
C GLY A 220 5.07 33.78 1.16
N ASP A 221 5.60 34.95 0.82
CA ASP A 221 4.79 36.17 0.56
C ASP A 221 3.78 35.96 -0.57
N ALA A 222 4.15 35.21 -1.59
CA ALA A 222 3.29 34.86 -2.72
C ALA A 222 2.50 33.54 -2.54
N GLY A 223 2.55 32.91 -1.37
CA GLY A 223 1.84 31.66 -1.09
C GLY A 223 2.40 30.42 -1.78
N LYS A 224 3.63 30.46 -2.30
CA LYS A 224 4.25 29.36 -3.08
C LYS A 224 4.76 28.19 -2.24
N GLY A 225 4.67 28.31 -0.92
CA GLY A 225 5.17 27.29 0.00
C GLY A 225 6.68 27.38 0.25
N ASN A 226 7.16 26.44 1.06
CA ASN A 226 8.58 26.30 1.39
C ASN A 226 8.90 24.83 1.67
N ARG A 227 9.71 24.22 0.81
CA ARG A 227 10.07 22.79 0.89
C ARG A 227 10.98 22.46 2.07
N GLU A 228 11.77 23.41 2.58
CA GLU A 228 12.59 23.19 3.78
C GLU A 228 11.74 23.04 5.05
N LEU A 229 10.58 23.69 5.06
CA LEU A 229 9.62 23.66 6.16
C LEU A 229 8.46 22.68 5.90
N GLY A 230 8.37 22.07 4.71
CA GLY A 230 7.24 21.25 4.31
C GLY A 230 5.92 22.04 4.28
N ALA A 231 6.00 23.33 4.02
CA ALA A 231 4.85 24.20 3.91
C ALA A 231 4.31 24.15 2.47
N PRO A 232 3.04 23.77 2.25
CA PRO A 232 2.47 23.59 0.91
C PRO A 232 2.33 24.93 0.15
N ASN A 233 2.32 24.84 -1.17
CA ASN A 233 1.90 25.87 -2.08
C ASN A 233 0.38 26.11 -1.88
N LEU A 234 -0.02 27.37 -1.70
CA LEU A 234 -1.41 27.76 -1.49
C LEU A 234 -2.03 28.40 -2.74
N THR A 235 -1.30 28.41 -3.86
CA THR A 235 -1.73 29.07 -5.11
C THR A 235 -2.17 28.10 -6.19
N ASP A 236 -2.12 26.80 -5.92
CA ASP A 236 -2.62 25.73 -6.78
C ASP A 236 -3.92 25.14 -6.24
N LYS A 237 -4.33 23.98 -6.78
CA LYS A 237 -5.53 23.26 -6.38
C LYS A 237 -5.22 21.89 -5.75
N ILE A 238 -3.97 21.65 -5.38
CA ILE A 238 -3.53 20.41 -4.77
C ILE A 238 -3.62 20.56 -3.25
N TRP A 239 -4.59 19.88 -2.65
CA TRP A 239 -4.92 20.01 -1.24
C TRP A 239 -4.94 18.65 -0.51
N ILE A 240 -4.05 18.44 0.44
CA ILE A 240 -4.02 17.20 1.22
C ILE A 240 -5.32 17.00 2.01
N TYR A 241 -5.87 18.07 2.59
CA TYR A 241 -7.05 17.98 3.46
C TYR A 241 -8.34 18.52 2.83
N GLY A 242 -8.24 19.14 1.65
CA GLY A 242 -9.32 19.81 0.95
C GLY A 242 -9.15 21.34 0.94
N GLY A 243 -9.50 21.96 -0.19
CA GLY A 243 -9.34 23.39 -0.46
C GLY A 243 -10.63 24.20 -0.34
N ASP A 244 -11.74 23.60 0.09
CA ASP A 244 -12.96 24.36 0.36
C ASP A 244 -12.81 25.26 1.60
N ARG A 245 -13.54 26.38 1.61
CA ARG A 245 -13.47 27.40 2.65
C ARG A 245 -13.59 26.83 4.07
N ASN A 246 -14.55 25.95 4.30
CA ASN A 246 -14.80 25.42 5.66
C ASN A 246 -13.67 24.51 6.10
N THR A 247 -13.13 23.71 5.20
CA THR A 247 -11.96 22.86 5.45
C THR A 247 -10.73 23.70 5.73
N LEU A 248 -10.51 24.81 5.01
CA LEU A 248 -9.40 25.74 5.26
C LEU A 248 -9.54 26.43 6.60
N VAL A 249 -10.73 26.95 6.96
CA VAL A 249 -11.01 27.52 8.29
C VAL A 249 -10.64 26.51 9.38
N HIS A 250 -11.08 25.25 9.25
CA HIS A 250 -10.75 24.21 10.24
C HIS A 250 -9.24 23.90 10.27
N THR A 251 -8.57 23.83 9.11
CA THR A 251 -7.13 23.56 9.03
C THR A 251 -6.32 24.69 9.68
N ILE A 252 -6.69 25.95 9.47
CA ILE A 252 -6.02 27.11 10.08
C ILE A 252 -6.29 27.13 11.59
N ALA A 253 -7.55 26.91 12.00
CA ALA A 253 -7.94 26.99 13.40
C ALA A 253 -7.27 25.93 14.28
N GLN A 254 -7.24 24.67 13.83
CA GLN A 254 -6.85 23.52 14.64
C GLN A 254 -5.51 22.89 14.23
N SER A 255 -4.99 23.29 13.08
CA SER A 255 -3.87 22.64 12.40
C SER A 255 -4.12 21.17 12.04
N ARG A 256 -3.38 20.67 11.09
CA ARG A 256 -3.39 19.24 10.69
C ARG A 256 -1.97 18.84 10.32
N ASN A 257 -1.34 18.08 11.18
CA ASN A 257 0.04 17.67 11.03
C ASN A 257 0.10 16.14 10.95
N GLY A 258 0.13 15.60 9.74
CA GLY A 258 0.28 14.16 9.54
C GLY A 258 1.64 13.65 10.00
N VAL A 259 1.72 12.38 10.35
CA VAL A 259 2.95 11.70 10.71
C VAL A 259 3.27 10.67 9.64
N MET A 260 4.50 10.69 9.11
CA MET A 260 5.06 9.61 8.31
C MET A 260 6.12 8.90 9.16
N PRO A 261 6.00 7.59 9.40
CA PRO A 261 6.97 6.87 10.21
C PRO A 261 8.35 6.83 9.56
N ALA A 262 9.39 6.71 10.38
CA ALA A 262 10.73 6.39 9.92
C ALA A 262 10.80 4.90 9.52
N TRP A 263 11.48 4.61 8.41
CA TRP A 263 11.62 3.26 7.88
C TRP A 263 13.02 2.65 8.08
N SER A 264 14.04 3.46 8.45
CA SER A 264 15.41 2.99 8.66
C SER A 264 15.57 1.89 9.70
N GLY A 265 14.66 1.79 10.67
CA GLY A 265 14.64 0.68 11.64
C GLY A 265 13.83 -0.55 11.22
N ARG A 266 13.18 -0.52 10.05
CA ARG A 266 12.27 -1.57 9.56
C ARG A 266 12.70 -2.17 8.23
N LEU A 267 13.34 -1.37 7.38
CA LEU A 267 13.81 -1.73 6.05
C LEU A 267 15.32 -1.49 5.99
N ASP A 268 16.02 -2.37 5.29
CA ASP A 268 17.46 -2.18 5.04
C ASP A 268 17.73 -1.09 4.00
N ASP A 269 18.99 -0.62 3.95
CA ASP A 269 19.40 0.49 3.11
C ASP A 269 19.15 0.28 1.61
N ALA A 270 19.36 -0.93 1.10
CA ALA A 270 19.08 -1.24 -0.29
C ALA A 270 17.60 -1.10 -0.59
N THR A 271 16.75 -1.60 0.30
CA THR A 271 15.27 -1.52 0.16
C THR A 271 14.78 -0.08 0.22
N ILE A 272 15.32 0.76 1.10
CA ILE A 272 14.97 2.20 1.17
C ILE A 272 15.35 2.90 -0.14
N LYS A 273 16.53 2.64 -0.69
CA LYS A 273 16.96 3.23 -1.98
C LYS A 273 16.10 2.74 -3.14
N MET A 274 15.75 1.45 -3.17
CA MET A 274 14.82 0.90 -4.16
C MET A 274 13.46 1.60 -4.09
N LEU A 275 12.93 1.82 -2.88
CA LEU A 275 11.69 2.58 -2.68
C LEU A 275 11.82 4.02 -3.16
N ALA A 276 12.93 4.71 -2.87
CA ALA A 276 13.15 6.08 -3.33
C ALA A 276 13.13 6.17 -4.86
N VAL A 277 13.82 5.25 -5.54
CA VAL A 277 13.81 5.15 -7.00
C VAL A 277 12.42 4.86 -7.54
N TYR A 278 11.68 3.94 -6.92
CA TYR A 278 10.32 3.62 -7.33
C TYR A 278 9.36 4.81 -7.16
N VAL A 279 9.36 5.45 -5.99
CA VAL A 279 8.51 6.63 -5.71
C VAL A 279 8.82 7.76 -6.69
N HIS A 280 10.10 8.03 -6.92
CA HIS A 280 10.53 9.02 -7.92
C HIS A 280 10.04 8.67 -9.34
N SER A 281 9.90 7.38 -9.67
CA SER A 281 9.44 6.92 -10.99
C SER A 281 7.92 7.03 -11.19
N LEU A 282 7.14 7.38 -10.16
CA LEU A 282 5.69 7.51 -10.26
C LEU A 282 5.21 8.72 -11.07
N GLY A 283 6.10 9.69 -11.30
CA GLY A 283 5.84 10.79 -12.22
C GLY A 283 6.15 12.18 -11.70
N GLY A 284 6.15 12.40 -10.39
CA GLY A 284 6.39 13.74 -9.80
C GLY A 284 7.84 14.00 -9.35
N GLY A 285 8.77 13.10 -9.59
CA GLY A 285 10.18 13.24 -9.17
C GLY A 285 10.95 14.31 -9.94
N GLU A 286 11.80 15.07 -9.25
CA GLU A 286 12.68 16.14 -9.78
C GLU A 286 14.07 15.64 -10.18
#